data_e98e983226e67cb0d20514d82321c12b
#
_entry.id   e98e983226e67cb0d20514d82321c12b
#
_cell.length_a   1.000
_cell.length_b   1.000
_cell.length_c   1.000
_cell.angle_alpha   90.00
_cell.angle_beta   90.00
_cell.angle_gamma   90.00
#
_symmetry.space_group_name_H-M   'P 1'
#
loop_
_entity.id
_entity.type
_entity.pdbx_description
1 polymer ?
#
loop_
_entity_poly.entity_id
_entity_poly.type
_entity_poly.pdbx_seq_one_letter_code
_entity_poly.pdbx_strand_id
1 'polypeptide(L)'
;MSRKFNYKKTANNVRIKITADDYYKLYINGSYVGQGPSQGYHFCYYWNEYDITDFLHDGENEIFVDVYYHGLINRVYNSGDRRLGMIAEVFENDNCILFTDSNWESAISKAYFITHKIGYDTMFAENFDSRKKIYNWEKALEKEADYSFSLNPIKTILIKKNEESRVDCPCKNRQ
;
A
#
# COMPACT_ATOMS: atom_id res chain seq x y z
N MET A 1 -5.05 -6.00 -5.02
CA MET A 1 -3.83 -6.73 -5.45
C MET A 1 -3.62 -7.90 -4.50
N SER A 2 -3.14 -9.04 -4.99
CA SER A 2 -2.93 -10.23 -4.17
C SER A 2 -1.60 -10.92 -4.52
N ARG A 3 -0.98 -11.55 -3.54
CA ARG A 3 0.20 -12.39 -3.69
C ARG A 3 0.12 -13.59 -2.77
N LYS A 4 0.13 -14.78 -3.34
CA LYS A 4 0.30 -16.04 -2.61
C LYS A 4 1.77 -16.45 -2.61
N PHE A 5 2.26 -16.92 -1.49
CA PHE A 5 3.63 -17.40 -1.33
C PHE A 5 3.72 -18.47 -0.26
N ASN A 6 4.67 -19.38 -0.43
CA ASN A 6 4.95 -20.38 0.60
C ASN A 6 5.97 -19.81 1.60
N TYR A 7 5.66 -19.96 2.87
CA TYR A 7 6.52 -19.54 3.96
C TYR A 7 6.72 -20.69 4.97
N LYS A 8 7.91 -20.78 5.53
CA LYS A 8 8.20 -21.64 6.66
C LYS A 8 8.49 -20.75 7.86
N LYS A 9 7.65 -20.81 8.87
CA LYS A 9 7.76 -19.95 10.06
C LYS A 9 8.99 -20.33 10.88
N THR A 10 10.12 -19.69 10.58
CA THR A 10 11.42 -19.90 11.24
C THR A 10 11.88 -18.69 12.03
N ALA A 11 11.36 -17.50 11.69
CA ALA A 11 11.75 -16.24 12.31
C ALA A 11 10.68 -15.68 13.23
N ASN A 12 11.13 -14.91 14.21
CA ASN A 12 10.27 -14.18 15.15
C ASN A 12 10.13 -12.70 14.80
N ASN A 13 10.57 -12.30 13.61
CA ASN A 13 10.53 -10.90 13.16
C ASN A 13 10.35 -10.87 11.65
N VAL A 14 9.09 -10.83 11.23
CA VAL A 14 8.74 -10.64 9.82
C VAL A 14 7.98 -9.34 9.68
N ARG A 15 8.47 -8.46 8.82
CA ARG A 15 7.93 -7.12 8.62
C ARG A 15 7.57 -6.89 7.17
N ILE A 16 6.48 -6.16 6.93
CA ILE A 16 6.14 -5.65 5.61
C ILE A 16 6.27 -4.13 5.59
N LYS A 17 6.97 -3.60 4.60
CA LYS A 17 7.00 -2.19 4.24
C LYS A 17 6.11 -1.99 3.04
N ILE A 18 5.20 -1.02 3.11
CA ILE A 18 4.19 -0.85 2.06
C ILE A 18 3.79 0.61 1.87
N THR A 19 3.61 0.98 0.62
CA THR A 19 2.97 2.23 0.21
C THR A 19 2.09 1.99 -1.01
N ALA A 20 1.14 2.87 -1.26
CA ALA A 20 0.30 2.86 -2.44
C ALA A 20 -0.14 4.28 -2.82
N ASP A 21 -0.64 4.43 -4.02
CA ASP A 21 -1.27 5.65 -4.51
C ASP A 21 -2.77 5.39 -4.77
N ASP A 22 -3.74 5.97 -3.99
CA ASP A 22 -3.58 6.94 -2.89
C ASP A 22 -3.52 6.28 -1.52
N TYR A 23 -4.36 5.25 -1.28
CA TYR A 23 -4.55 4.55 -0.01
C TYR A 23 -4.55 3.06 -0.22
N TYR A 24 -4.25 2.32 0.85
CA TYR A 24 -4.43 0.87 0.88
C TYR A 24 -5.02 0.41 2.21
N LYS A 25 -5.67 -0.76 2.16
CA LYS A 25 -5.97 -1.61 3.31
C LYS A 25 -5.22 -2.93 3.11
N LEU A 26 -4.42 -3.31 4.11
CA LEU A 26 -3.58 -4.50 4.08
C LEU A 26 -4.23 -5.63 4.87
N TYR A 27 -4.26 -6.80 4.26
CA TYR A 27 -4.72 -8.04 4.88
C TYR A 27 -3.69 -9.15 4.66
N ILE A 28 -3.47 -9.97 5.68
CA ILE A 28 -2.66 -11.19 5.61
C ILE A 28 -3.56 -12.36 6.01
N ASN A 29 -3.66 -13.37 5.15
CA ASN A 29 -4.49 -14.55 5.39
C ASN A 29 -5.94 -14.19 5.78
N GLY A 30 -6.50 -13.16 5.14
CA GLY A 30 -7.84 -12.62 5.40
C GLY A 30 -7.96 -11.75 6.65
N SER A 31 -6.94 -11.66 7.50
CA SER A 31 -6.92 -10.82 8.70
C SER A 31 -6.45 -9.40 8.37
N TYR A 32 -7.19 -8.38 8.85
CA TYR A 32 -6.81 -6.99 8.68
C TYR A 32 -5.57 -6.66 9.50
N VAL A 33 -4.56 -6.06 8.86
CA VAL A 33 -3.28 -5.66 9.48
C VAL A 33 -3.23 -4.16 9.71
N GLY A 34 -3.58 -3.37 8.69
CA GLY A 34 -3.50 -1.92 8.78
C GLY A 34 -3.88 -1.22 7.49
N GLN A 35 -3.78 0.09 7.50
CA GLN A 35 -4.07 0.94 6.34
C GLN A 35 -3.11 2.12 6.26
N GLY A 36 -2.97 2.67 5.08
CA GLY A 36 -2.11 3.82 4.80
C GLY A 36 -2.07 4.13 3.30
N PRO A 37 -1.04 4.85 2.88
CA PRO A 37 -0.10 5.61 3.69
C PRO A 37 -0.72 6.91 4.23
N SER A 38 0.04 7.68 5.01
CA SER A 38 -0.30 9.09 5.26
C SER A 38 -0.27 9.85 3.95
N GLN A 39 -1.13 10.85 3.85
CA GLN A 39 -1.18 11.75 2.70
C GLN A 39 0.15 12.46 2.48
N GLY A 40 0.53 12.57 1.22
CA GLY A 40 1.77 13.23 0.80
C GLY A 40 1.61 13.85 -0.58
N TYR A 41 2.72 14.34 -1.12
CA TYR A 41 2.77 14.88 -2.47
C TYR A 41 3.40 13.84 -3.41
N HIS A 42 3.13 13.93 -4.71
CA HIS A 42 3.67 13.03 -5.74
C HIS A 42 5.21 12.92 -5.74
N PHE A 43 5.91 13.88 -5.16
CA PHE A 43 7.37 13.88 -5.00
C PHE A 43 7.84 13.39 -3.63
N CYS A 44 6.93 13.04 -2.70
CA CYS A 44 7.23 12.60 -1.35
C CYS A 44 6.16 11.63 -0.86
N TYR A 45 6.38 10.34 -1.09
CA TYR A 45 5.50 9.27 -0.64
C TYR A 45 5.87 8.84 0.77
N TYR A 46 4.86 8.58 1.59
CA TYR A 46 5.02 7.94 2.89
C TYR A 46 4.77 6.45 2.77
N TRP A 47 5.42 5.66 3.60
CA TRP A 47 5.21 4.23 3.68
C TRP A 47 5.07 3.78 5.14
N ASN A 48 4.42 2.66 5.34
CA ASN A 48 4.21 2.08 6.65
C ASN A 48 5.00 0.79 6.78
N GLU A 49 5.42 0.49 8.01
CA GLU A 49 5.99 -0.80 8.37
C GLU A 49 5.08 -1.47 9.40
N TYR A 50 4.76 -2.74 9.16
CA TYR A 50 3.97 -3.55 10.06
C TYR A 50 4.72 -4.82 10.39
N ASP A 51 4.71 -5.23 11.68
CA ASP A 51 5.07 -6.57 12.08
C ASP A 51 3.93 -7.52 11.68
N ILE A 52 4.26 -8.49 10.85
CA ILE A 52 3.29 -9.48 10.34
C ILE A 52 3.60 -10.90 10.83
N THR A 53 4.51 -11.05 11.78
CA THR A 53 4.98 -12.34 12.29
C THR A 53 3.84 -13.24 12.73
N ASP A 54 2.87 -12.69 13.46
CA ASP A 54 1.74 -13.44 14.01
C ASP A 54 0.63 -13.74 12.99
N PHE A 55 0.66 -13.08 11.85
CA PHE A 55 -0.30 -13.30 10.76
C PHE A 55 0.13 -14.43 9.81
N LEU A 56 1.41 -14.83 9.86
CA LEU A 56 1.96 -15.87 9.00
C LEU A 56 1.94 -17.25 9.66
N HIS A 57 1.77 -18.27 8.83
CA HIS A 57 1.83 -19.67 9.21
C HIS A 57 2.68 -20.50 8.23
N ASP A 58 2.99 -21.74 8.60
CA ASP A 58 3.68 -22.67 7.69
C ASP A 58 2.80 -22.99 6.48
N GLY A 59 3.43 -23.03 5.31
CA GLY A 59 2.78 -23.32 4.04
C GLY A 59 2.36 -22.06 3.26
N GLU A 60 1.26 -22.16 2.52
CA GLU A 60 0.78 -21.08 1.66
C GLU A 60 0.17 -19.95 2.49
N ASN A 61 0.64 -18.74 2.26
CA ASN A 61 0.12 -17.50 2.83
C ASN A 61 -0.32 -16.56 1.72
N GLU A 62 -1.25 -15.67 2.01
CA GLU A 62 -1.73 -14.65 1.09
C GLU A 62 -1.56 -13.26 1.69
N ILE A 63 -0.96 -12.36 0.90
CA ILE A 63 -1.00 -10.91 1.12
C ILE A 63 -2.06 -10.36 0.18
N PHE A 64 -3.10 -9.75 0.73
CA PHE A 64 -4.13 -9.04 -0.03
C PHE A 64 -4.08 -7.56 0.29
N VAL A 65 -4.05 -6.73 -0.75
CA VAL A 65 -4.01 -5.27 -0.62
C VAL A 65 -5.15 -4.67 -1.44
N ASP A 66 -6.09 -4.03 -0.75
CA ASP A 66 -7.14 -3.26 -1.38
C ASP A 66 -6.63 -1.83 -1.57
N VAL A 67 -6.28 -1.49 -2.82
CA VAL A 67 -5.74 -0.18 -3.18
C VAL A 67 -6.87 0.72 -3.65
N TYR A 68 -7.00 1.87 -3.02
CA TYR A 68 -7.98 2.88 -3.37
C TYR A 68 -7.30 4.08 -4.03
N TYR A 69 -7.65 4.31 -5.28
CA TYR A 69 -7.10 5.38 -6.10
C TYR A 69 -8.19 6.38 -6.47
N HIS A 70 -8.04 7.63 -6.08
CA HIS A 70 -9.01 8.68 -6.37
C HIS A 70 -8.94 9.17 -7.82
N GLY A 71 -7.73 9.24 -8.38
CA GLY A 71 -7.51 9.85 -9.68
C GLY A 71 -7.75 11.38 -9.68
N LEU A 72 -7.77 12.00 -8.49
CA LEU A 72 -7.99 13.43 -8.35
C LEU A 72 -6.66 14.16 -8.22
N ILE A 73 -6.43 15.13 -9.08
CA ILE A 73 -5.30 16.05 -8.96
C ILE A 73 -5.69 17.15 -7.96
N ASN A 74 -5.22 17.03 -6.74
CA ASN A 74 -5.44 18.04 -5.72
C ASN A 74 -4.21 18.16 -4.80
N ARG A 75 -4.25 19.12 -3.89
CA ARG A 75 -3.13 19.44 -2.99
C ARG A 75 -2.97 18.48 -1.79
N VAL A 76 -3.82 17.49 -1.69
CA VAL A 76 -3.95 16.68 -0.45
C VAL A 76 -3.51 15.25 -0.65
N TYR A 77 -3.44 14.74 -1.90
CA TYR A 77 -3.23 13.33 -2.21
C TYR A 77 -2.06 13.05 -3.14
N ASN A 78 -1.52 11.84 -3.05
CA ASN A 78 -0.40 11.38 -3.86
C ASN A 78 -0.71 11.28 -5.35
N SER A 79 -1.97 11.03 -5.72
CA SER A 79 -2.39 10.84 -7.13
C SER A 79 -2.21 12.05 -8.04
N GLY A 80 -1.54 13.08 -7.58
CA GLY A 80 -1.21 14.26 -8.39
C GLY A 80 -0.45 13.95 -9.68
N ASP A 81 0.25 12.84 -9.74
CA ASP A 81 1.00 12.36 -10.91
C ASP A 81 0.32 11.21 -11.66
N ARG A 82 -0.86 10.79 -11.21
CA ARG A 82 -1.70 9.74 -11.80
C ARG A 82 -1.03 8.36 -11.85
N ARG A 83 -0.19 8.06 -10.89
CA ARG A 83 0.44 6.76 -10.74
C ARG A 83 -0.44 5.86 -9.87
N LEU A 84 -1.33 5.07 -10.47
CA LEU A 84 -2.04 4.02 -9.76
C LEU A 84 -1.09 2.84 -9.54
N GLY A 85 -0.84 2.48 -8.30
CA GLY A 85 0.00 1.32 -7.99
C GLY A 85 0.33 1.20 -6.51
N MET A 86 1.13 0.19 -6.21
CA MET A 86 1.67 -0.02 -4.87
C MET A 86 3.09 -0.57 -4.95
N ILE A 87 3.84 -0.37 -3.86
CA ILE A 87 5.14 -0.99 -3.63
C ILE A 87 5.09 -1.63 -2.24
N ALA A 88 5.51 -2.89 -2.16
CA ALA A 88 5.64 -3.61 -0.90
C ALA A 88 6.88 -4.50 -0.91
N GLU A 89 7.51 -4.61 0.26
CA GLU A 89 8.64 -5.50 0.52
C GLU A 89 8.42 -6.20 1.86
N VAL A 90 8.65 -7.51 1.89
CA VAL A 90 8.59 -8.31 3.12
C VAL A 90 9.99 -8.71 3.52
N PHE A 91 10.33 -8.46 4.76
CA PHE A 91 11.61 -8.77 5.35
C PHE A 91 11.46 -9.81 6.45
N GLU A 92 12.27 -10.85 6.38
CA GLU A 92 12.52 -11.74 7.49
C GLU A 92 13.84 -11.33 8.15
N ASN A 93 13.75 -10.77 9.36
CA ASN A 93 14.86 -10.01 9.95
C ASN A 93 15.29 -8.86 9.01
N ASP A 94 16.50 -8.97 8.42
CA ASP A 94 17.01 -7.96 7.47
C ASP A 94 17.06 -8.47 6.02
N ASN A 95 16.59 -9.71 5.76
CA ASN A 95 16.56 -10.28 4.43
C ASN A 95 15.21 -10.01 3.75
N CYS A 96 15.25 -9.38 2.58
CA CYS A 96 14.06 -9.25 1.76
C CYS A 96 13.70 -10.61 1.15
N ILE A 97 12.53 -11.15 1.54
CA ILE A 97 12.04 -12.47 1.11
C ILE A 97 10.93 -12.38 0.06
N LEU A 98 10.29 -11.22 -0.06
CA LEU A 98 9.24 -10.98 -1.03
C LEU A 98 9.17 -9.48 -1.35
N PHE A 99 8.91 -9.13 -2.60
CA PHE A 99 8.67 -7.76 -3.04
C PHE A 99 7.61 -7.72 -4.15
N THR A 100 7.15 -6.52 -4.51
CA THR A 100 6.22 -6.33 -5.63
C THR A 100 6.92 -6.58 -6.95
N ASP A 101 6.41 -7.59 -7.68
CA ASP A 101 6.90 -8.03 -8.98
C ASP A 101 5.72 -8.52 -9.85
N SER A 102 5.99 -8.99 -11.05
CA SER A 102 5.00 -9.54 -11.98
C SER A 102 4.32 -10.84 -11.50
N ASN A 103 4.77 -11.41 -10.38
CA ASN A 103 4.09 -12.56 -9.77
C ASN A 103 2.89 -12.15 -8.90
N TRP A 104 2.71 -10.88 -8.64
CA TRP A 104 1.48 -10.38 -8.04
C TRP A 104 0.33 -10.44 -9.04
N GLU A 105 -0.87 -10.47 -8.51
CA GLU A 105 -2.10 -10.39 -9.27
C GLU A 105 -2.85 -9.10 -8.91
N SER A 106 -3.53 -8.54 -9.89
CA SER A 106 -4.35 -7.35 -9.72
C SER A 106 -5.75 -7.58 -10.27
N ALA A 107 -6.72 -6.95 -9.67
CA ALA A 107 -8.10 -6.96 -10.16
C ALA A 107 -8.79 -5.64 -9.81
N ILE A 108 -9.69 -5.18 -10.67
CA ILE A 108 -10.55 -4.05 -10.37
C ILE A 108 -11.72 -4.53 -9.51
N SER A 109 -11.89 -3.90 -8.34
CA SER A 109 -13.05 -4.19 -7.49
C SER A 109 -14.32 -3.61 -8.12
N LYS A 110 -15.32 -4.47 -8.34
CA LYS A 110 -16.66 -4.06 -8.78
C LYS A 110 -17.60 -3.72 -7.63
N ALA A 111 -17.11 -3.82 -6.39
CA ALA A 111 -17.90 -3.54 -5.20
C ALA A 111 -18.07 -2.05 -4.91
N TYR A 112 -17.22 -1.21 -5.47
CA TYR A 112 -17.29 0.24 -5.32
C TYR A 112 -17.97 0.89 -6.51
N PHE A 113 -18.84 1.85 -6.24
CA PHE A 113 -19.62 2.57 -7.26
C PHE A 113 -19.24 4.04 -7.26
N ILE A 114 -19.34 4.65 -8.43
CA ILE A 114 -19.16 6.10 -8.61
C ILE A 114 -20.18 6.83 -7.74
N THR A 115 -19.73 7.87 -7.06
CA THR A 115 -20.54 8.72 -6.18
C THR A 115 -20.07 10.17 -6.28
N HIS A 116 -20.70 11.07 -5.52
CA HIS A 116 -20.35 12.48 -5.53
C HIS A 116 -19.06 12.74 -4.74
N LYS A 117 -18.41 13.83 -5.09
CA LYS A 117 -17.25 14.33 -4.34
C LYS A 117 -17.69 14.99 -3.03
N ILE A 118 -16.85 14.89 -2.03
CA ILE A 118 -17.01 15.51 -0.71
C ILE A 118 -15.72 16.23 -0.31
N GLY A 119 -15.77 16.99 0.76
CA GLY A 119 -14.57 17.61 1.36
C GLY A 119 -13.84 18.56 0.41
N TYR A 120 -14.48 19.59 -0.12
CA TYR A 120 -13.92 20.51 -1.12
C TYR A 120 -13.41 19.81 -2.39
N ASP A 121 -14.15 18.83 -2.84
CA ASP A 121 -13.82 17.98 -4.00
C ASP A 121 -12.50 17.19 -3.85
N THR A 122 -12.09 16.90 -2.63
CA THR A 122 -10.82 16.21 -2.36
C THR A 122 -10.95 14.69 -2.29
N MET A 123 -12.16 14.16 -2.13
CA MET A 123 -12.43 12.72 -2.09
C MET A 123 -13.85 12.40 -2.57
N PHE A 124 -14.14 11.12 -2.78
CA PHE A 124 -15.48 10.63 -3.07
C PHE A 124 -16.12 10.07 -1.81
N ALA A 125 -17.45 10.21 -1.70
CA ALA A 125 -18.20 9.47 -0.70
C ALA A 125 -18.11 7.97 -0.99
N GLU A 126 -18.05 7.13 0.05
CA GLU A 126 -17.99 5.68 -0.13
C GLU A 126 -19.39 5.13 -0.49
N ASN A 127 -19.44 4.32 -1.55
CA ASN A 127 -20.62 3.55 -1.92
C ASN A 127 -20.18 2.13 -2.26
N PHE A 128 -20.41 1.20 -1.33
CA PHE A 128 -19.86 -0.15 -1.35
C PHE A 128 -20.95 -1.22 -1.22
N ASP A 129 -20.96 -2.19 -2.14
CA ASP A 129 -21.80 -3.39 -2.08
C ASP A 129 -20.95 -4.64 -1.97
N SER A 130 -20.85 -5.21 -0.76
CA SER A 130 -20.04 -6.38 -0.47
C SER A 130 -20.42 -7.63 -1.25
N ARG A 131 -21.66 -7.70 -1.77
CA ARG A 131 -22.13 -8.82 -2.61
C ARG A 131 -21.46 -8.86 -3.97
N LYS A 132 -20.88 -7.73 -4.39
CA LYS A 132 -20.17 -7.57 -5.67
C LYS A 132 -18.65 -7.67 -5.55
N LYS A 133 -18.15 -8.24 -4.47
CA LYS A 133 -16.72 -8.60 -4.29
C LYS A 133 -16.33 -9.75 -5.23
N ILE A 134 -16.41 -9.53 -6.53
CA ILE A 134 -15.99 -10.48 -7.55
C ILE A 134 -14.74 -9.91 -8.20
N TYR A 135 -13.66 -10.67 -8.19
CA TYR A 135 -12.37 -10.29 -8.75
C TYR A 135 -12.04 -11.13 -9.96
N ASN A 136 -11.75 -10.49 -11.07
CA ASN A 136 -11.12 -11.13 -12.23
C ASN A 136 -9.62 -10.84 -12.12
N TRP A 137 -8.88 -11.79 -11.58
CA TRP A 137 -7.45 -11.66 -11.34
C TRP A 137 -6.66 -11.76 -12.63
N GLU A 138 -5.74 -10.82 -12.82
CA GLU A 138 -4.77 -10.76 -13.91
C GLU A 138 -3.39 -10.49 -13.32
N LYS A 139 -2.34 -10.85 -14.05
CA LYS A 139 -0.97 -10.53 -13.63
C LYS A 139 -0.80 -9.02 -13.48
N ALA A 140 -0.16 -8.62 -12.39
CA ALA A 140 0.19 -7.23 -12.18
C ALA A 140 1.21 -6.77 -13.24
N LEU A 141 1.06 -5.53 -13.69
CA LEU A 141 2.01 -4.91 -14.59
C LEU A 141 3.12 -4.23 -13.77
N GLU A 142 4.35 -4.63 -14.03
CA GLU A 142 5.50 -3.85 -13.60
C GLU A 142 5.61 -2.61 -14.49
N LYS A 143 5.67 -1.46 -13.86
CA LYS A 143 5.95 -0.21 -14.56
C LYS A 143 7.33 0.26 -14.14
N GLU A 144 8.21 0.43 -15.11
CA GLU A 144 9.36 1.31 -14.92
C GLU A 144 8.80 2.71 -14.65
N ALA A 145 8.95 3.18 -13.44
CA ALA A 145 8.66 4.56 -13.18
C ALA A 145 9.77 5.38 -13.79
N ASP A 146 9.41 6.35 -14.61
CA ASP A 146 10.33 7.44 -14.97
C ASP A 146 10.58 8.26 -13.70
N TYR A 147 11.55 7.82 -12.92
CA TYR A 147 11.97 8.45 -11.68
C TYR A 147 12.89 9.63 -11.98
N SER A 148 12.37 10.61 -12.68
CA SER A 148 12.95 11.96 -12.62
C SER A 148 12.84 12.53 -11.18
N PHE A 149 12.13 11.84 -10.32
CA PHE A 149 12.04 12.05 -8.88
C PHE A 149 12.90 10.99 -8.21
N SER A 150 14.02 11.39 -7.61
CA SER A 150 14.71 10.50 -6.70
C SER A 150 13.68 10.00 -5.69
N LEU A 151 13.41 8.67 -5.70
CA LEU A 151 12.89 7.99 -4.52
C LEU A 151 13.96 8.18 -3.45
N ASN A 152 13.99 9.37 -2.85
CA ASN A 152 14.65 9.50 -1.58
C ASN A 152 14.03 8.43 -0.71
N PRO A 153 14.83 7.57 -0.05
CA PRO A 153 14.32 6.51 0.77
C PRO A 153 13.23 7.12 1.64
N ILE A 154 12.00 6.69 1.42
CA ILE A 154 10.85 7.20 2.14
C ILE A 154 11.13 6.81 3.58
N LYS A 155 11.36 7.80 4.44
CA LYS A 155 11.60 7.51 5.85
C LYS A 155 10.32 6.89 6.41
N THR A 156 10.47 5.73 6.98
CA THR A 156 9.42 4.93 7.60
C THR A 156 8.59 5.77 8.56
N ILE A 157 7.28 5.76 8.34
CA ILE A 157 6.37 6.09 9.43
C ILE A 157 6.26 4.82 10.25
N LEU A 158 7.04 4.70 11.29
CA LEU A 158 6.83 3.66 12.29
C LEU A 158 5.55 4.04 13.03
N ILE A 159 4.46 3.36 12.74
CA ILE A 159 3.28 3.41 13.60
C ILE A 159 3.61 2.53 14.80
N LYS A 160 4.34 3.08 15.76
CA LYS A 160 4.35 2.51 17.09
C LYS A 160 3.00 2.80 17.72
N LYS A 161 2.31 1.79 18.18
CA LYS A 161 1.17 1.99 19.09
C LYS A 161 1.66 2.90 20.21
N ASN A 162 1.10 4.12 20.30
CA ASN A 162 1.26 5.12 21.38
C ASN A 162 2.48 6.06 21.34
N GLU A 163 3.16 6.29 20.23
CA GLU A 163 4.12 7.39 20.14
C GLU A 163 3.82 8.31 18.96
N GLU A 164 3.79 9.63 19.19
CA GLU A 164 3.74 10.64 18.15
C GLU A 164 5.01 10.53 17.30
N SER A 165 4.92 9.97 16.12
CA SER A 165 6.04 9.90 15.20
C SER A 165 6.21 11.23 14.47
N ARG A 166 7.31 11.93 14.72
CA ARG A 166 7.74 13.03 13.84
C ARG A 166 8.29 12.42 12.55
N VAL A 167 7.63 12.68 11.45
CA VAL A 167 8.10 12.32 10.12
C VAL A 167 8.99 13.45 9.62
N ASP A 168 10.28 13.22 9.57
CA ASP A 168 11.18 14.11 8.86
C ASP A 168 11.05 13.88 7.35
N CYS A 169 10.23 14.67 6.69
CA CYS A 169 10.15 14.67 5.24
C CYS A 169 11.43 15.29 4.66
N PRO A 170 12.13 14.59 3.75
CA PRO A 170 13.31 15.15 3.09
C PRO A 170 13.02 16.37 2.23
N CYS A 171 11.75 16.71 2.05
CA CYS A 171 11.31 17.88 1.29
C CYS A 171 11.61 19.22 1.98
N LYS A 172 12.09 19.25 3.23
CA LYS A 172 12.37 20.49 3.98
C LYS A 172 13.56 21.31 3.47
N ASN A 173 14.36 20.77 2.56
CA ASN A 173 15.60 21.44 2.09
C ASN A 173 15.51 22.01 0.68
N ARG A 174 14.33 22.28 0.15
CA ARG A 174 14.17 23.04 -1.09
C ARG A 174 13.49 24.37 -0.78
N GLN A 175 14.30 25.34 -0.35
CA GLN A 175 14.04 26.76 -0.55
C GLN A 175 14.77 27.25 -1.78
#